data_7da838966e2ba0aab68c8122a161ff4b
#
_entry.id   7da838966e2ba0aab68c8122a161ff4b
#
_cell.length_a   1.000
_cell.length_b   1.000
_cell.length_c   1.000
_cell.angle_alpha   90.00
_cell.angle_beta   90.00
_cell.angle_gamma   90.00
#
_symmetry.space_group_name_H-M   'P 1'
#
loop_
_entity.id
_entity.type
_entity.pdbx_description
1 polymer ?
#
loop_
_entity_poly.entity_id
_entity_poly.type
_entity_poly.pdbx_seq_one_letter_code
_entity_poly.pdbx_strand_id
1 'polypeptide(L)'
;KMTDGVLQPKYDKQEDIYPGLLATLKEAADGFADGGSDDLGEGDLLFGGDIEKWQRYCNSMRLRLAMRISEVSPALAKETVEEVMGNLTKYPIMESNDDNAFFWWIGTDPNYYEPMADGYRTRKTEYCAADVIVDHMNTREDPRRSSYFQPTKESVEAGEPKYVGYTIGAKANAVASKYSIWGARFFTDLAGFSPYMRVAEPWFCVAEASMLGWNTGISAEDAYNKAVTYSMEENSVSAEDIADYLANAGKFTNDKKPVSYTHLRAHETTLHL
;
A
#
# COMPACT_ATOMS: atom_id res chain seq x y z
N LYS A 1 2.12 -27.84 14.56
CA LYS A 1 3.53 -28.36 14.57
C LYS A 1 4.19 -28.25 15.95
N MET A 2 3.87 -27.24 16.75
CA MET A 2 4.35 -27.20 18.16
C MET A 2 3.78 -28.34 19.02
N THR A 3 2.56 -28.78 18.74
CA THR A 3 1.91 -29.93 19.39
C THR A 3 2.59 -31.26 19.09
N ASP A 4 3.36 -31.32 17.99
CA ASP A 4 4.04 -32.55 17.54
C ASP A 4 5.51 -32.60 18.01
N GLY A 5 5.93 -31.71 18.92
CA GLY A 5 7.28 -31.66 19.46
C GLY A 5 8.35 -31.16 18.48
N VAL A 6 7.95 -30.57 17.33
CA VAL A 6 8.87 -30.04 16.33
C VAL A 6 9.28 -28.61 16.70
N LEU A 7 10.48 -28.47 17.28
CA LEU A 7 11.03 -27.15 17.70
C LEU A 7 11.59 -26.34 16.53
N GLN A 8 12.02 -26.99 15.46
CA GLN A 8 12.58 -26.37 14.26
C GLN A 8 11.87 -26.93 13.02
N PRO A 9 10.72 -26.37 12.60
CA PRO A 9 10.03 -26.78 11.39
C PRO A 9 10.89 -26.46 10.16
N LYS A 10 10.80 -27.29 9.12
CA LYS A 10 11.39 -26.99 7.82
C LYS A 10 10.65 -25.83 7.16
N TYR A 11 11.38 -25.03 6.40
CA TYR A 11 10.77 -24.05 5.50
C TYR A 11 10.11 -24.77 4.34
N ASP A 12 8.89 -24.36 4.03
CA ASP A 12 8.17 -24.81 2.84
C ASP A 12 8.66 -23.99 1.63
N LYS A 13 8.54 -24.53 0.43
CA LYS A 13 8.93 -23.82 -0.79
C LYS A 13 7.84 -22.81 -1.17
N GLN A 14 8.24 -21.67 -1.76
CA GLN A 14 7.28 -20.67 -2.22
C GLN A 14 6.31 -21.21 -3.28
N GLU A 15 6.77 -22.13 -4.13
CA GLU A 15 5.94 -22.80 -5.15
C GLU A 15 4.77 -23.59 -4.56
N ASP A 16 4.86 -24.00 -3.30
CA ASP A 16 3.80 -24.71 -2.58
C ASP A 16 2.94 -23.72 -1.75
N ILE A 17 3.59 -22.67 -1.19
CA ILE A 17 2.94 -21.69 -0.30
C ILE A 17 1.91 -20.85 -1.06
N TYR A 18 2.29 -20.23 -2.20
CA TYR A 18 1.39 -19.32 -2.91
C TYR A 18 0.12 -19.98 -3.45
N PRO A 19 0.16 -21.16 -4.09
CA PRO A 19 -1.06 -21.87 -4.47
C PRO A 19 -1.95 -22.21 -3.27
N GLY A 20 -1.35 -22.61 -2.14
CA GLY A 20 -2.08 -22.89 -0.90
C GLY A 20 -2.78 -21.66 -0.35
N LEU A 21 -2.11 -20.50 -0.32
CA LEU A 21 -2.70 -19.24 0.12
C LEU A 21 -3.85 -18.79 -0.79
N LEU A 22 -3.67 -18.87 -2.12
CA LEU A 22 -4.73 -18.54 -3.07
C LEU A 22 -5.95 -19.45 -2.94
N ALA A 23 -5.74 -20.75 -2.71
CA ALA A 23 -6.82 -21.69 -2.47
C ALA A 23 -7.58 -21.39 -1.17
N THR A 24 -6.87 -21.10 -0.08
CA THR A 24 -7.50 -20.72 1.20
C THR A 24 -8.28 -19.42 1.09
N LEU A 25 -7.72 -18.41 0.40
CA LEU A 25 -8.43 -17.13 0.18
C LEU A 25 -9.64 -17.30 -0.73
N LYS A 26 -9.57 -18.20 -1.71
CA LYS A 26 -10.74 -18.52 -2.55
C LYS A 26 -11.84 -19.18 -1.72
N GLU A 27 -11.51 -20.16 -0.90
CA GLU A 27 -12.47 -20.81 0.02
C GLU A 27 -13.12 -19.76 0.95
N ALA A 28 -12.34 -18.86 1.52
CA ALA A 28 -12.87 -17.77 2.35
C ALA A 28 -13.77 -16.83 1.53
N ALA A 29 -13.39 -16.45 0.30
CA ALA A 29 -14.19 -15.59 -0.56
C ALA A 29 -15.52 -16.24 -0.97
N ASP A 30 -15.51 -17.55 -1.24
CA ASP A 30 -16.73 -18.33 -1.51
C ASP A 30 -17.63 -18.37 -0.26
N GLY A 31 -17.05 -18.59 0.93
CA GLY A 31 -17.79 -18.56 2.20
C GLY A 31 -18.45 -17.20 2.49
N PHE A 32 -17.78 -16.09 2.21
CA PHE A 32 -18.38 -14.76 2.31
C PHE A 32 -19.53 -14.56 1.33
N ALA A 33 -19.37 -15.04 0.08
CA ALA A 33 -20.40 -14.91 -0.95
C ALA A 33 -21.67 -15.74 -0.62
N ASP A 34 -21.52 -16.86 0.08
CA ASP A 34 -22.61 -17.72 0.52
C ASP A 34 -23.36 -17.18 1.77
N GLY A 35 -22.94 -16.01 2.29
CA GLY A 35 -23.61 -15.33 3.39
C GLY A 35 -23.17 -15.80 4.79
N GLY A 36 -21.92 -16.20 4.94
CA GLY A 36 -21.30 -16.41 6.26
C GLY A 36 -21.39 -15.13 7.10
N SER A 37 -22.01 -15.21 8.26
CA SER A 37 -22.36 -14.05 9.08
C SER A 37 -21.92 -14.18 10.53
N ASP A 38 -20.76 -14.75 10.77
CA ASP A 38 -20.20 -14.76 12.12
C ASP A 38 -19.81 -13.33 12.49
N ASP A 39 -20.51 -12.78 13.48
CA ASP A 39 -20.21 -11.48 14.04
C ASP A 39 -18.86 -11.55 14.80
N LEU A 40 -17.83 -10.93 14.25
CA LEU A 40 -16.53 -10.81 14.92
C LEU A 40 -16.56 -9.78 16.06
N GLY A 41 -17.60 -8.96 16.10
CA GLY A 41 -17.87 -7.98 17.14
C GLY A 41 -16.71 -7.03 17.41
N GLU A 42 -16.62 -6.54 18.64
CA GLU A 42 -15.57 -5.61 19.09
C GLU A 42 -14.14 -6.21 19.06
N GLY A 43 -14.00 -7.52 18.84
CA GLY A 43 -12.72 -8.18 18.69
C GLY A 43 -12.03 -7.91 17.34
N ASP A 44 -12.78 -7.45 16.34
CA ASP A 44 -12.25 -7.06 15.04
C ASP A 44 -11.71 -5.62 15.05
N LEU A 45 -10.41 -5.50 15.24
CA LEU A 45 -9.72 -4.20 15.29
C LEU A 45 -9.42 -3.61 13.89
N LEU A 46 -9.75 -4.34 12.81
CA LEU A 46 -9.45 -3.90 11.45
C LEU A 46 -10.67 -3.25 10.80
N PHE A 47 -11.82 -3.91 10.85
CA PHE A 47 -13.05 -3.46 10.19
C PHE A 47 -14.27 -3.37 11.13
N GLY A 48 -14.08 -3.62 12.44
CA GLY A 48 -15.16 -3.51 13.43
C GLY A 48 -16.30 -4.52 13.22
N GLY A 49 -16.03 -5.68 12.64
CA GLY A 49 -17.02 -6.73 12.35
C GLY A 49 -17.72 -6.58 10.98
N ASP A 50 -17.29 -5.62 10.15
CA ASP A 50 -17.87 -5.42 8.82
C ASP A 50 -17.45 -6.54 7.85
N ILE A 51 -18.33 -7.48 7.62
CA ILE A 51 -18.11 -8.66 6.77
C ILE A 51 -17.93 -8.28 5.30
N GLU A 52 -18.61 -7.22 4.81
CA GLU A 52 -18.45 -6.78 3.42
C GLU A 52 -17.03 -6.23 3.18
N LYS A 53 -16.46 -5.50 4.14
CA LYS A 53 -15.07 -5.06 4.08
C LYS A 53 -14.09 -6.23 4.13
N TRP A 54 -14.36 -7.24 4.94
CA TRP A 54 -13.56 -8.47 4.97
C TRP A 54 -13.60 -9.19 3.62
N GLN A 55 -14.77 -9.29 2.99
CA GLN A 55 -14.92 -9.90 1.67
C GLN A 55 -14.12 -9.14 0.61
N ARG A 56 -14.22 -7.80 0.58
CA ARG A 56 -13.44 -6.93 -0.32
C ARG A 56 -11.95 -7.06 -0.09
N TYR A 57 -11.51 -7.05 1.16
CA TYR A 57 -10.10 -7.25 1.53
C TYR A 57 -9.58 -8.61 1.08
N CYS A 58 -10.35 -9.69 1.31
CA CYS A 58 -10.00 -11.05 0.90
C CYS A 58 -9.76 -11.14 -0.62
N ASN A 59 -10.68 -10.63 -1.43
CA ASN A 59 -10.54 -10.66 -2.90
C ASN A 59 -9.40 -9.74 -3.39
N SER A 60 -9.20 -8.59 -2.77
CA SER A 60 -8.06 -7.71 -3.04
C SER A 60 -6.73 -8.38 -2.71
N MET A 61 -6.67 -9.17 -1.64
CA MET A 61 -5.50 -9.99 -1.29
C MET A 61 -5.24 -11.08 -2.34
N ARG A 62 -6.30 -11.69 -2.91
CA ARG A 62 -6.15 -12.65 -4.01
C ARG A 62 -5.47 -12.00 -5.22
N LEU A 63 -5.88 -10.77 -5.59
CA LEU A 63 -5.23 -10.02 -6.68
C LEU A 63 -3.75 -9.74 -6.37
N ARG A 64 -3.43 -9.26 -5.16
CA ARG A 64 -2.05 -9.02 -4.72
C ARG A 64 -1.18 -10.26 -4.85
N LEU A 65 -1.64 -11.40 -4.30
CA LEU A 65 -0.87 -12.64 -4.34
C LEU A 65 -0.75 -13.21 -5.75
N ALA A 66 -1.79 -13.11 -6.58
CA ALA A 66 -1.74 -13.52 -7.98
C ALA A 66 -0.68 -12.72 -8.74
N MET A 67 -0.66 -11.39 -8.59
CA MET A 67 0.35 -10.56 -9.27
C MET A 67 1.76 -10.82 -8.77
N ARG A 68 1.96 -11.22 -7.51
CA ARG A 68 3.28 -11.62 -6.97
C ARG A 68 3.88 -12.84 -7.68
N ILE A 69 3.05 -13.71 -8.21
CA ILE A 69 3.49 -14.93 -8.91
C ILE A 69 3.30 -14.85 -10.44
N SER A 70 2.95 -13.69 -10.96
CA SER A 70 2.61 -13.51 -12.39
C SER A 70 3.73 -13.93 -13.34
N GLU A 71 5.01 -13.79 -12.94
CA GLU A 71 6.14 -14.21 -13.77
C GLU A 71 6.50 -15.70 -13.61
N VAL A 72 6.33 -16.26 -12.41
CA VAL A 72 6.76 -17.64 -12.10
C VAL A 72 5.63 -18.66 -12.26
N SER A 73 4.38 -18.23 -12.14
CA SER A 73 3.18 -19.07 -12.33
C SER A 73 2.08 -18.28 -13.06
N PRO A 74 2.32 -17.85 -14.31
CA PRO A 74 1.42 -16.94 -15.03
C PRO A 74 0.03 -17.52 -15.29
N ALA A 75 -0.10 -18.83 -15.43
CA ALA A 75 -1.41 -19.46 -15.65
C ALA A 75 -2.31 -19.34 -14.42
N LEU A 76 -1.81 -19.69 -13.23
CA LEU A 76 -2.54 -19.57 -11.96
C LEU A 76 -2.85 -18.11 -11.62
N ALA A 77 -1.88 -17.22 -11.85
CA ALA A 77 -2.05 -15.80 -11.63
C ALA A 77 -3.17 -15.22 -12.50
N LYS A 78 -3.13 -15.52 -13.79
CA LYS A 78 -4.15 -15.09 -14.75
C LYS A 78 -5.54 -15.63 -14.40
N GLU A 79 -5.65 -16.93 -14.14
CA GLU A 79 -6.91 -17.56 -13.73
C GLU A 79 -7.51 -16.87 -12.51
N THR A 80 -6.70 -16.61 -11.48
CA THR A 80 -7.16 -15.94 -10.25
C THR A 80 -7.65 -14.51 -10.53
N VAL A 81 -6.90 -13.73 -11.30
CA VAL A 81 -7.30 -12.34 -11.62
C VAL A 81 -8.57 -12.31 -12.46
N GLU A 82 -8.65 -13.15 -13.49
CA GLU A 82 -9.82 -13.20 -14.38
C GLU A 82 -11.06 -13.74 -13.65
N GLU A 83 -10.91 -14.64 -12.69
CA GLU A 83 -12.01 -15.10 -11.84
C GLU A 83 -12.55 -13.96 -10.97
N VAL A 84 -11.68 -13.23 -10.28
CA VAL A 84 -12.09 -12.13 -9.39
C VAL A 84 -12.72 -11.01 -10.19
N MET A 85 -12.02 -10.53 -11.22
CA MET A 85 -12.48 -9.39 -12.03
C MET A 85 -13.67 -9.72 -12.94
N GLY A 86 -13.83 -10.98 -13.30
CA GLY A 86 -14.96 -11.46 -14.11
C GLY A 86 -16.30 -11.52 -13.36
N ASN A 87 -16.29 -11.46 -12.02
CA ASN A 87 -17.51 -11.52 -11.23
C ASN A 87 -17.40 -10.70 -9.92
N LEU A 88 -17.34 -9.38 -10.05
CA LEU A 88 -17.26 -8.46 -8.90
C LEU A 88 -18.51 -8.47 -8.01
N THR A 89 -19.63 -9.01 -8.47
CA THR A 89 -20.82 -9.23 -7.62
C THR A 89 -20.55 -10.33 -6.59
N LYS A 90 -19.89 -11.41 -7.00
CA LYS A 90 -19.54 -12.51 -6.12
C LYS A 90 -18.22 -12.25 -5.37
N TYR A 91 -17.27 -11.63 -6.03
CA TYR A 91 -15.93 -11.35 -5.53
C TYR A 91 -15.62 -9.84 -5.55
N PRO A 92 -16.35 -9.03 -4.76
CA PRO A 92 -16.08 -7.60 -4.70
C PRO A 92 -14.66 -7.36 -4.19
N ILE A 93 -14.01 -6.31 -4.72
CA ILE A 93 -12.71 -5.83 -4.27
C ILE A 93 -12.87 -4.48 -3.57
N MET A 94 -11.81 -3.98 -2.94
CA MET A 94 -11.80 -2.64 -2.33
C MET A 94 -12.04 -1.57 -3.40
N GLU A 95 -12.97 -0.63 -3.14
CA GLU A 95 -13.40 0.39 -4.12
C GLU A 95 -13.41 1.82 -3.58
N SER A 96 -13.08 2.00 -2.31
CA SER A 96 -13.02 3.33 -1.69
C SER A 96 -11.95 3.39 -0.60
N ASN A 97 -11.54 4.59 -0.20
CA ASN A 97 -10.65 4.77 0.94
C ASN A 97 -11.26 4.32 2.27
N ASP A 98 -12.58 4.16 2.35
CA ASP A 98 -13.25 3.57 3.52
C ASP A 98 -13.02 2.06 3.64
N ASP A 99 -12.58 1.40 2.56
CA ASP A 99 -12.21 -0.01 2.55
C ASP A 99 -10.74 -0.24 2.96
N ASN A 100 -9.96 0.82 3.19
CA ASN A 100 -8.57 0.70 3.58
C ASN A 100 -8.42 -0.15 4.84
N ALA A 101 -7.60 -1.20 4.77
CA ALA A 101 -7.33 -2.09 5.88
C ALA A 101 -6.24 -1.45 6.78
N PHE A 102 -6.66 -0.61 7.71
CA PHE A 102 -5.80 0.10 8.64
C PHE A 102 -6.06 -0.34 10.07
N PHE A 103 -5.01 -0.78 10.75
CA PHE A 103 -5.03 -0.96 12.19
C PHE A 103 -4.73 0.39 12.86
N TRP A 104 -5.70 0.89 13.63
CA TRP A 104 -5.57 2.16 14.32
C TRP A 104 -5.08 1.95 15.76
N TRP A 105 -4.05 2.69 16.12
CA TRP A 105 -3.50 2.67 17.46
C TRP A 105 -4.32 3.53 18.41
N ILE A 106 -4.35 3.16 19.70
CA ILE A 106 -5.17 3.88 20.69
C ILE A 106 -4.59 5.26 21.01
N GLY A 107 -3.26 5.38 21.05
CA GLY A 107 -2.56 6.66 21.22
C GLY A 107 -2.64 7.31 22.61
N THR A 108 -3.39 6.74 23.55
CA THR A 108 -3.57 7.30 24.91
C THR A 108 -2.76 6.57 25.97
N ASP A 109 -2.31 5.35 25.69
CA ASP A 109 -1.47 4.53 26.59
C ASP A 109 -0.12 4.26 25.91
N PRO A 110 1.03 4.46 26.58
CA PRO A 110 2.36 4.21 26.02
C PRO A 110 2.58 2.80 25.46
N ASN A 111 1.84 1.80 25.92
CA ASN A 111 1.92 0.44 25.40
C ASN A 111 1.22 0.28 24.04
N TYR A 112 0.42 1.25 23.63
CA TYR A 112 -0.42 1.23 22.43
C TYR A 112 -0.24 2.49 21.58
N TYR A 113 0.96 3.07 21.59
CA TYR A 113 1.34 4.12 20.65
C TYR A 113 1.67 3.53 19.28
N GLU A 114 1.40 4.30 18.22
CA GLU A 114 1.89 3.98 16.88
C GLU A 114 3.44 3.91 16.94
N PRO A 115 4.05 2.78 16.51
CA PRO A 115 5.47 2.52 16.77
C PRO A 115 6.43 3.52 16.11
N MET A 116 6.11 4.05 14.91
CA MET A 116 6.96 5.04 14.24
C MET A 116 6.87 6.40 14.95
N ALA A 117 5.66 6.81 15.35
CA ALA A 117 5.44 8.04 16.11
C ALA A 117 6.12 8.00 17.48
N ASP A 118 6.06 6.87 18.18
CA ASP A 118 6.77 6.71 19.46
C ASP A 118 8.28 6.70 19.28
N GLY A 119 8.77 6.00 18.26
CA GLY A 119 10.19 6.00 17.90
C GLY A 119 10.71 7.40 17.58
N TYR A 120 9.96 8.17 16.79
CA TYR A 120 10.31 9.56 16.45
C TYR A 120 10.28 10.49 17.66
N ARG A 121 9.30 10.35 18.54
CA ARG A 121 9.20 11.12 19.79
C ARG A 121 10.48 11.07 20.61
N THR A 122 11.14 9.92 20.63
CA THR A 122 12.36 9.68 21.42
C THR A 122 13.65 9.92 20.63
N ARG A 123 13.62 9.84 19.29
CA ARG A 123 14.81 9.82 18.41
C ARG A 123 14.69 10.75 17.21
N LYS A 124 14.19 11.95 17.40
CA LYS A 124 13.87 12.94 16.35
C LYS A 124 14.96 13.20 15.31
N THR A 125 16.24 13.04 15.67
CA THR A 125 17.39 13.34 14.80
C THR A 125 17.97 12.11 14.10
N GLU A 126 17.40 10.93 14.31
CA GLU A 126 17.91 9.67 13.76
C GLU A 126 17.21 9.25 12.46
N TYR A 127 16.15 9.97 12.05
CA TYR A 127 15.35 9.64 10.89
C TYR A 127 15.53 10.67 9.78
N CYS A 128 15.77 10.19 8.57
CA CYS A 128 15.76 10.99 7.34
C CYS A 128 14.97 10.23 6.27
N ALA A 129 14.29 10.97 5.40
CA ALA A 129 13.68 10.39 4.22
C ALA A 129 14.75 9.99 3.21
N ALA A 130 14.59 8.84 2.54
CA ALA A 130 15.53 8.38 1.53
C ALA A 130 15.45 9.23 0.26
N ASP A 131 16.61 9.48 -0.38
CA ASP A 131 16.71 10.23 -1.63
C ASP A 131 15.88 9.61 -2.76
N VAL A 132 15.90 8.30 -2.90
CA VAL A 132 15.19 7.59 -3.97
C VAL A 132 13.70 7.98 -4.05
N ILE A 133 12.99 8.05 -2.93
CA ILE A 133 11.57 8.41 -2.93
C ILE A 133 11.37 9.93 -3.01
N VAL A 134 12.19 10.71 -2.30
CA VAL A 134 12.08 12.17 -2.31
C VAL A 134 12.36 12.73 -3.69
N ASP A 135 13.43 12.27 -4.36
CA ASP A 135 13.80 12.73 -5.71
C ASP A 135 12.77 12.27 -6.76
N HIS A 136 12.21 11.05 -6.58
CA HIS A 136 11.14 10.58 -7.45
C HIS A 136 9.92 11.50 -7.38
N MET A 137 9.49 11.87 -6.18
CA MET A 137 8.35 12.77 -5.99
C MET A 137 8.66 14.22 -6.39
N ASN A 138 9.90 14.68 -6.18
CA ASN A 138 10.34 16.00 -6.64
C ASN A 138 10.31 16.12 -8.17
N THR A 139 10.88 15.11 -8.87
CA THR A 139 10.95 15.10 -10.35
C THR A 139 9.57 15.08 -11.01
N ARG A 140 8.58 14.53 -10.32
CA ARG A 140 7.19 14.45 -10.81
C ARG A 140 6.27 15.53 -10.28
N GLU A 141 6.80 16.44 -9.47
CA GLU A 141 5.99 17.45 -8.77
C GLU A 141 4.78 16.83 -8.05
N ASP A 142 4.97 15.62 -7.49
CA ASP A 142 3.90 14.81 -6.91
C ASP A 142 3.23 15.57 -5.76
N PRO A 143 1.92 15.84 -5.85
CA PRO A 143 1.22 16.66 -4.85
C PRO A 143 1.15 16.01 -3.47
N ARG A 144 1.31 14.67 -3.36
CA ARG A 144 1.37 13.96 -2.07
C ARG A 144 2.65 14.22 -1.29
N ARG A 145 3.66 14.82 -1.91
CA ARG A 145 4.97 15.06 -1.30
C ARG A 145 4.88 15.74 0.07
N SER A 146 4.00 16.74 0.22
CA SER A 146 3.79 17.44 1.49
C SER A 146 3.11 16.59 2.57
N SER A 147 2.35 15.57 2.19
CA SER A 147 1.78 14.59 3.12
C SER A 147 2.82 13.56 3.57
N TYR A 148 3.70 13.12 2.64
CA TYR A 148 4.72 12.10 2.92
C TYR A 148 5.93 12.65 3.63
N PHE A 149 6.31 13.90 3.40
CA PHE A 149 7.56 14.48 3.91
C PHE A 149 7.35 15.89 4.45
N GLN A 150 8.20 16.27 5.39
CA GLN A 150 8.39 17.65 5.80
C GLN A 150 9.56 18.24 5.01
N PRO A 151 9.50 19.51 4.60
CA PRO A 151 10.64 20.18 4.00
C PRO A 151 11.80 20.24 4.99
N THR A 152 13.01 20.41 4.49
CA THR A 152 14.19 20.49 5.36
C THR A 152 14.10 21.71 6.28
N LYS A 153 14.51 21.57 7.53
CA LYS A 153 14.48 22.67 8.49
C LYS A 153 15.26 23.90 8.01
N GLU A 154 16.44 23.67 7.44
CA GLU A 154 17.30 24.72 6.89
C GLU A 154 16.62 25.50 5.75
N SER A 155 15.88 24.82 4.87
CA SER A 155 15.16 25.48 3.76
C SER A 155 13.93 26.27 4.24
N VAL A 156 13.26 25.80 5.28
CA VAL A 156 12.13 26.51 5.91
C VAL A 156 12.63 27.79 6.57
N GLU A 157 13.74 27.73 7.33
CA GLU A 157 14.36 28.88 7.96
C GLU A 157 14.86 29.92 6.94
N ALA A 158 15.28 29.46 5.77
CA ALA A 158 15.67 30.32 4.64
C ALA A 158 14.49 30.93 3.86
N GLY A 159 13.25 30.54 4.16
CA GLY A 159 12.04 31.00 3.45
C GLY A 159 11.79 30.33 2.09
N GLU A 160 12.54 29.29 1.76
CA GLU A 160 12.43 28.53 0.49
C GLU A 160 12.27 27.02 0.77
N PRO A 161 11.09 26.54 1.20
CA PRO A 161 10.90 25.15 1.56
C PRO A 161 11.29 24.17 0.44
N LYS A 162 12.20 23.22 0.73
CA LYS A 162 12.70 22.21 -0.21
C LYS A 162 12.66 20.83 0.44
N TYR A 163 12.43 19.82 -0.39
CA TYR A 163 12.48 18.41 0.03
C TYR A 163 13.79 17.81 -0.47
N VAL A 164 14.59 17.26 0.47
CA VAL A 164 15.90 16.68 0.19
C VAL A 164 16.00 15.33 0.89
N GLY A 165 16.23 14.28 0.12
CA GLY A 165 16.43 12.93 0.67
C GLY A 165 17.88 12.67 1.08
N TYR A 166 18.07 11.74 2.03
CA TYR A 166 19.38 11.25 2.42
C TYR A 166 19.74 10.00 1.63
N THR A 167 20.96 9.98 1.07
CA THR A 167 21.41 8.86 0.24
C THR A 167 21.64 7.61 1.10
N ILE A 168 20.93 6.53 0.78
CA ILE A 168 21.04 5.25 1.47
C ILE A 168 22.46 4.71 1.37
N GLY A 169 23.05 4.35 2.51
CA GLY A 169 24.41 3.82 2.57
C GLY A 169 25.53 4.87 2.48
N ALA A 170 25.21 6.15 2.49
CA ALA A 170 26.21 7.22 2.55
C ALA A 170 27.08 7.08 3.82
N LYS A 171 28.41 7.28 3.65
CA LYS A 171 29.38 7.17 4.76
C LYS A 171 29.45 8.40 5.66
N ALA A 172 28.88 9.53 5.24
CA ALA A 172 28.91 10.77 5.98
C ALA A 172 27.80 10.80 7.04
N ASN A 173 28.06 11.38 8.20
CA ASN A 173 27.02 11.63 9.18
C ASN A 173 25.99 12.62 8.62
N ALA A 174 24.72 12.22 8.68
CA ALA A 174 23.64 13.11 8.28
C ALA A 174 23.52 14.29 9.26
N VAL A 175 23.44 15.50 8.71
CA VAL A 175 23.02 16.67 9.48
C VAL A 175 21.52 16.80 9.32
N ALA A 176 20.76 16.43 10.34
CA ALA A 176 19.30 16.28 10.28
C ALA A 176 18.56 17.51 9.70
N SER A 177 19.06 18.73 9.94
CA SER A 177 18.47 19.98 9.42
C SER A 177 18.49 20.09 7.88
N LYS A 178 19.36 19.36 7.21
CA LYS A 178 19.58 19.39 5.76
C LYS A 178 18.73 18.38 4.99
N TYR A 179 18.09 17.46 5.69
CA TYR A 179 17.30 16.41 5.07
C TYR A 179 15.85 16.45 5.51
N SER A 180 15.00 16.03 4.60
CA SER A 180 13.59 15.85 4.88
C SER A 180 13.37 14.68 5.82
N ILE A 181 12.36 14.78 6.65
CA ILE A 181 11.84 13.70 7.48
C ILE A 181 10.43 13.34 7.02
N TRP A 182 9.87 12.28 7.54
CA TRP A 182 8.50 11.88 7.22
C TRP A 182 7.47 12.96 7.57
N GLY A 183 6.35 12.93 6.89
CA GLY A 183 5.23 13.84 7.13
C GLY A 183 4.62 13.65 8.53
N ALA A 184 4.01 14.72 9.02
CA ALA A 184 3.45 14.76 10.38
C ALA A 184 2.46 13.62 10.65
N ARG A 185 1.65 13.22 9.67
CA ARG A 185 0.68 12.12 9.81
C ARG A 185 1.33 10.77 10.20
N PHE A 186 2.61 10.58 9.95
CA PHE A 186 3.32 9.34 10.26
C PHE A 186 4.14 9.42 11.55
N PHE A 187 4.45 10.62 12.04
CA PHE A 187 5.39 10.77 13.16
C PHE A 187 4.86 11.49 14.37
N THR A 188 3.79 12.23 14.25
CA THR A 188 3.29 13.03 15.37
C THR A 188 2.02 12.48 15.97
N ASP A 189 1.35 11.59 15.26
CA ASP A 189 0.09 11.00 15.72
C ASP A 189 0.36 9.66 16.42
N LEU A 190 0.31 9.67 17.74
CA LEU A 190 0.47 8.46 18.57
C LEU A 190 -0.75 7.52 18.43
N ALA A 191 -1.88 8.03 17.96
CA ALA A 191 -3.06 7.26 17.56
C ALA A 191 -3.08 6.96 16.05
N GLY A 192 -1.93 7.06 15.37
CA GLY A 192 -1.76 6.79 13.97
C GLY A 192 -2.15 5.37 13.57
N PHE A 193 -1.90 5.01 12.33
CA PHE A 193 -2.34 3.74 11.77
C PHE A 193 -1.19 2.92 11.20
N SER A 194 -1.35 1.59 11.26
CA SER A 194 -0.50 0.64 10.54
C SER A 194 -1.30 0.04 9.38
N PRO A 195 -0.93 0.31 8.13
CA PRO A 195 -1.68 -0.19 6.98
C PRO A 195 -1.33 -1.64 6.65
N TYR A 196 -2.35 -2.44 6.39
CA TYR A 196 -2.23 -3.80 5.86
C TYR A 196 -2.45 -3.83 4.35
N MET A 197 -3.41 -3.02 3.86
CA MET A 197 -3.67 -2.83 2.45
C MET A 197 -4.39 -1.50 2.22
N ARG A 198 -4.00 -0.80 1.17
CA ARG A 198 -4.71 0.38 0.65
C ARG A 198 -5.51 0.01 -0.59
N VAL A 199 -6.63 0.66 -0.79
CA VAL A 199 -7.47 0.47 -1.99
C VAL A 199 -6.72 0.71 -3.30
N ALA A 200 -5.73 1.60 -3.29
CA ALA A 200 -4.90 1.85 -4.47
C ALA A 200 -4.15 0.59 -4.96
N GLU A 201 -3.73 -0.28 -4.04
CA GLU A 201 -2.90 -1.44 -4.37
C GLU A 201 -3.59 -2.48 -5.26
N PRO A 202 -4.80 -3.00 -4.94
CA PRO A 202 -5.49 -3.93 -5.84
C PRO A 202 -5.78 -3.30 -7.19
N TRP A 203 -6.06 -1.99 -7.29
CA TRP A 203 -6.28 -1.34 -8.57
C TRP A 203 -5.00 -1.19 -9.40
N PHE A 204 -3.83 -1.01 -8.79
CA PHE A 204 -2.56 -1.15 -9.50
C PHE A 204 -2.33 -2.59 -9.98
N CYS A 205 -2.67 -3.60 -9.19
CA CYS A 205 -2.61 -5.00 -9.61
C CYS A 205 -3.51 -5.25 -10.84
N VAL A 206 -4.71 -4.69 -10.87
CA VAL A 206 -5.62 -4.76 -12.01
C VAL A 206 -5.04 -4.06 -13.24
N ALA A 207 -4.44 -2.87 -13.06
CA ALA A 207 -3.78 -2.17 -14.16
C ALA A 207 -2.64 -2.99 -14.78
N GLU A 208 -1.79 -3.59 -13.95
CA GLU A 208 -0.70 -4.46 -14.38
C GLU A 208 -1.21 -5.71 -15.11
N ALA A 209 -2.24 -6.36 -14.58
CA ALA A 209 -2.89 -7.51 -15.22
C ALA A 209 -3.47 -7.15 -16.58
N SER A 210 -4.11 -5.99 -16.72
CA SER A 210 -4.63 -5.48 -18.00
C SER A 210 -3.51 -5.22 -19.01
N MET A 211 -2.35 -4.71 -18.57
CA MET A 211 -1.16 -4.53 -19.41
C MET A 211 -0.57 -5.87 -19.89
N LEU A 212 -0.71 -6.93 -19.09
CA LEU A 212 -0.33 -8.29 -19.49
C LEU A 212 -1.33 -8.90 -20.52
N GLY A 213 -2.42 -8.19 -20.83
CA GLY A 213 -3.46 -8.64 -21.74
C GLY A 213 -4.44 -9.62 -21.11
N TRP A 214 -4.54 -9.65 -19.77
CA TRP A 214 -5.53 -10.47 -19.10
C TRP A 214 -6.90 -9.80 -19.11
N ASN A 215 -7.97 -10.59 -19.08
CA ASN A 215 -9.33 -10.07 -19.11
C ASN A 215 -9.77 -9.57 -17.73
N THR A 216 -9.58 -8.28 -17.49
CA THR A 216 -9.98 -7.62 -16.23
C THR A 216 -11.28 -6.83 -16.32
N GLY A 217 -11.88 -6.74 -17.53
CA GLY A 217 -13.09 -5.95 -17.77
C GLY A 217 -12.89 -4.43 -17.75
N ILE A 218 -11.65 -3.96 -17.54
CA ILE A 218 -11.30 -2.52 -17.49
C ILE A 218 -9.96 -2.30 -18.21
N SER A 219 -9.77 -1.11 -18.77
CA SER A 219 -8.49 -0.76 -19.40
C SER A 219 -7.37 -0.57 -18.35
N ALA A 220 -6.12 -0.80 -18.76
CA ALA A 220 -4.98 -0.56 -17.90
C ALA A 220 -4.90 0.92 -17.43
N GLU A 221 -5.21 1.85 -18.33
CA GLU A 221 -5.22 3.29 -18.04
C GLU A 221 -6.31 3.64 -17.01
N ASP A 222 -7.53 3.14 -17.16
CA ASP A 222 -8.62 3.43 -16.22
C ASP A 222 -8.34 2.84 -14.84
N ALA A 223 -7.82 1.61 -14.77
CA ALA A 223 -7.44 0.99 -13.51
C ALA A 223 -6.29 1.74 -12.81
N TYR A 224 -5.28 2.17 -13.58
CA TYR A 224 -4.19 3.00 -13.09
C TYR A 224 -4.69 4.35 -12.56
N ASN A 225 -5.53 5.05 -13.33
CA ASN A 225 -6.07 6.34 -12.92
C ASN A 225 -6.90 6.22 -11.64
N LYS A 226 -7.71 5.16 -11.48
CA LYS A 226 -8.40 4.86 -10.23
C LYS A 226 -7.42 4.69 -9.07
N ALA A 227 -6.37 3.88 -9.24
CA ALA A 227 -5.39 3.62 -8.21
C ALA A 227 -4.67 4.91 -7.75
N VAL A 228 -4.24 5.75 -8.70
CA VAL A 228 -3.60 7.04 -8.41
C VAL A 228 -4.57 7.96 -7.68
N THR A 229 -5.82 8.05 -8.15
CA THR A 229 -6.86 8.88 -7.52
C THR A 229 -7.07 8.47 -6.07
N TYR A 230 -7.29 7.19 -5.76
CA TYR A 230 -7.45 6.72 -4.39
C TYR A 230 -6.25 7.05 -3.50
N SER A 231 -5.03 6.86 -4.02
CA SER A 231 -3.82 7.19 -3.27
C SER A 231 -3.70 8.69 -2.98
N MET A 232 -4.12 9.54 -3.90
CA MET A 232 -4.09 10.99 -3.72
C MET A 232 -5.17 11.48 -2.78
N GLU A 233 -6.40 10.97 -2.91
CA GLU A 233 -7.51 11.27 -2.00
C GLU A 233 -7.19 10.88 -0.55
N GLU A 234 -6.57 9.69 -0.33
CA GLU A 234 -6.09 9.27 1.00
C GLU A 234 -5.13 10.29 1.60
N ASN A 235 -4.37 10.98 0.77
CA ASN A 235 -3.42 12.01 1.17
C ASN A 235 -3.98 13.43 1.11
N SER A 236 -5.30 13.58 1.01
CA SER A 236 -6.02 14.86 1.01
C SER A 236 -5.61 15.82 -0.13
N VAL A 237 -5.21 15.26 -1.26
CA VAL A 237 -4.92 16.03 -2.48
C VAL A 237 -6.25 16.46 -3.09
N SER A 238 -6.31 17.70 -3.59
CA SER A 238 -7.53 18.24 -4.22
C SER A 238 -7.85 17.53 -5.54
N ALA A 239 -9.13 17.49 -5.92
CA ALA A 239 -9.56 16.89 -7.19
C ALA A 239 -8.93 17.62 -8.40
N GLU A 240 -8.65 18.92 -8.30
CA GLU A 240 -7.98 19.72 -9.33
C GLU A 240 -6.53 19.26 -9.50
N ASP A 241 -5.78 19.14 -8.39
CA ASP A 241 -4.37 18.67 -8.42
C ASP A 241 -4.26 17.23 -8.90
N ILE A 242 -5.23 16.36 -8.55
CA ILE A 242 -5.30 14.98 -9.05
C ILE A 242 -5.47 14.98 -10.56
N ALA A 243 -6.42 15.77 -11.10
CA ALA A 243 -6.67 15.84 -12.52
C ALA A 243 -5.46 16.40 -13.29
N ASP A 244 -4.81 17.45 -12.77
CA ASP A 244 -3.60 18.01 -13.36
C ASP A 244 -2.45 16.99 -13.35
N TYR A 245 -2.22 16.32 -12.24
CA TYR A 245 -1.19 15.29 -12.13
C TYR A 245 -1.39 14.15 -13.14
N LEU A 246 -2.61 13.61 -13.26
CA LEU A 246 -2.94 12.55 -14.20
C LEU A 246 -2.84 12.99 -15.67
N ALA A 247 -3.09 14.26 -15.96
CA ALA A 247 -2.92 14.80 -17.31
C ALA A 247 -1.44 15.00 -17.70
N ASN A 248 -0.55 15.20 -16.73
CA ASN A 248 0.85 15.60 -16.90
C ASN A 248 1.84 14.55 -16.35
N ALA A 249 2.38 14.78 -15.18
CA ALA A 249 3.50 14.01 -14.61
C ALA A 249 3.13 12.57 -14.21
N GLY A 250 1.87 12.33 -13.86
CA GLY A 250 1.30 11.02 -13.51
C GLY A 250 0.57 10.34 -14.66
N LYS A 251 0.66 10.90 -15.87
CA LYS A 251 -0.04 10.34 -17.04
C LYS A 251 0.36 8.90 -17.28
N PHE A 252 -0.66 8.05 -17.50
CA PHE A 252 -0.45 6.65 -17.86
C PHE A 252 0.41 6.54 -19.14
N THR A 253 1.40 5.67 -19.12
CA THR A 253 2.19 5.29 -20.28
C THR A 253 2.14 3.79 -20.44
N ASN A 254 1.90 3.32 -21.66
CA ASN A 254 1.84 1.88 -21.96
C ASN A 254 3.24 1.24 -22.04
N ASP A 255 4.23 1.80 -21.35
CA ASP A 255 5.56 1.23 -21.26
C ASP A 255 5.60 0.20 -20.13
N LYS A 256 5.75 -1.09 -20.50
CA LYS A 256 5.67 -2.24 -19.57
C LYS A 256 6.69 -2.22 -18.42
N LYS A 257 7.72 -1.37 -18.49
CA LYS A 257 8.75 -1.29 -17.43
C LYS A 257 8.45 -0.30 -16.30
N PRO A 258 7.85 0.89 -16.52
CA PRO A 258 7.65 1.87 -15.47
C PRO A 258 6.46 1.62 -14.55
N VAL A 259 5.38 0.99 -15.04
CA VAL A 259 4.14 0.87 -14.26
C VAL A 259 4.30 -0.09 -13.09
N SER A 260 4.94 -1.25 -13.30
CA SER A 260 5.12 -2.22 -12.22
C SER A 260 6.22 -1.84 -11.23
N TYR A 261 7.22 -1.09 -11.65
CA TYR A 261 8.41 -0.84 -10.82
C TYR A 261 8.47 0.54 -10.19
N THR A 262 8.05 1.59 -10.89
CA THR A 262 8.23 2.97 -10.41
C THR A 262 7.00 3.57 -9.76
N HIS A 263 5.80 3.24 -10.22
CA HIS A 263 4.57 3.77 -9.63
C HIS A 263 4.00 2.86 -8.52
N LEU A 264 3.94 1.56 -8.73
CA LEU A 264 3.48 0.60 -7.73
C LEU A 264 4.38 0.60 -6.49
N ARG A 265 5.70 0.51 -6.67
CA ARG A 265 6.62 0.49 -5.53
C ARG A 265 6.80 1.84 -4.84
N ALA A 266 6.71 2.94 -5.54
CA ALA A 266 6.70 4.26 -4.89
C ALA A 266 5.46 4.46 -4.00
N HIS A 267 4.37 3.76 -4.29
CA HIS A 267 3.15 3.77 -3.47
C HIS A 267 3.15 2.68 -2.38
N GLU A 268 3.84 1.55 -2.60
CA GLU A 268 3.97 0.46 -1.63
C GLU A 268 5.11 0.68 -0.61
N THR A 269 6.20 1.35 -1.01
CA THR A 269 7.44 1.41 -0.21
C THR A 269 7.41 2.38 0.95
N THR A 270 6.37 3.16 1.14
CA THR A 270 6.25 4.03 2.33
C THR A 270 6.03 3.26 3.64
N LEU A 271 5.97 1.92 3.63
CA LEU A 271 5.56 1.13 4.79
C LEU A 271 6.34 -0.16 5.04
N HIS A 272 7.42 -0.41 4.34
CA HIS A 272 8.26 -1.61 4.53
C HIS A 272 9.74 -1.27 4.73
N LEU A 273 10.02 -0.16 5.40
CA LEU A 273 11.37 0.13 5.93
C LEU A 273 11.38 0.14 7.43
#